data_c6ac1b8f8168e216c3437805247a1fe2
#
_entry.id   c6ac1b8f8168e216c3437805247a1fe2
#
_cell.length_a   1.000
_cell.length_b   1.000
_cell.length_c   1.000
_cell.angle_alpha   90.00
_cell.angle_beta   90.00
_cell.angle_gamma   90.00
#
_symmetry.space_group_name_H-M   'P 1'
#
loop_
_entity.id
_entity.type
_entity.pdbx_description
1 polymer ?
#
loop_
_entity_poly.entity_id
_entity_poly.type
_entity_poly.pdbx_seq_one_letter_code
_entity_poly.pdbx_strand_id
1 'polypeptide(L)' 'MLVLSRLKGESIMLGDDVEVTIVDVRGDKVRLGITAPRSVSVHRKEIYLTIQREKETDNASKD' A
#
# COMPACT_ATOMS: atom_id res chain seq x y z
N MET A 1 -2.05 11.43 -13.18
CA MET A 1 -1.87 10.13 -12.52
C MET A 1 -1.09 9.21 -13.43
N LEU A 2 -0.20 8.43 -12.88
CA LEU A 2 0.55 7.46 -13.66
C LEU A 2 -0.19 6.13 -13.61
N VAL A 3 -0.40 5.54 -14.77
CA VAL A 3 -1.06 4.25 -14.84
C VAL A 3 -0.11 3.32 -15.58
N LEU A 4 0.12 2.15 -15.00
CA LEU A 4 1.05 1.21 -15.63
C LEU A 4 0.59 -0.19 -15.34
N SER A 5 1.16 -1.16 -16.04
CA SER A 5 0.83 -2.57 -15.87
C SER A 5 2.08 -3.32 -15.47
N ARG A 6 1.92 -4.27 -14.58
CA ARG A 6 3.04 -5.14 -14.19
C ARG A 6 2.53 -6.57 -14.12
N LEU A 7 3.44 -7.50 -14.28
CA LEU A 7 3.08 -8.90 -14.19
C LEU A 7 3.26 -9.38 -12.75
N LYS A 8 2.61 -10.50 -12.43
CA LYS A 8 2.74 -11.06 -11.11
C LYS A 8 4.19 -11.29 -10.79
N GLY A 9 4.59 -10.91 -9.65
CA GLY A 9 5.98 -11.04 -9.20
C GLY A 9 6.82 -9.82 -9.49
N GLU A 10 6.30 -8.87 -10.26
CA GLU A 10 7.08 -7.69 -10.59
C GLU A 10 6.77 -6.56 -9.64
N SER A 11 7.68 -5.63 -9.56
CA SER A 11 7.58 -4.55 -8.58
C SER A 11 7.61 -3.18 -9.22
N ILE A 12 7.19 -2.19 -8.46
CA ILE A 12 7.22 -0.81 -8.85
C ILE A 12 7.89 -0.06 -7.72
N MET A 13 8.77 0.86 -8.03
CA MET A 13 9.41 1.65 -7.00
C MET A 13 8.72 3.00 -6.86
N LEU A 14 8.53 3.43 -5.62
CA LEU A 14 8.00 4.74 -5.33
C LEU A 14 9.10 5.45 -4.57
N GLY A 15 9.79 6.32 -5.22
CA GLY A 15 10.97 6.94 -4.65
C GLY A 15 12.08 5.90 -4.59
N ASP A 16 12.92 6.00 -3.59
CA ASP A 16 14.04 5.09 -3.48
C ASP A 16 13.84 4.00 -2.46
N ASP A 17 12.86 4.11 -1.60
CA ASP A 17 12.77 3.20 -0.49
C ASP A 17 11.41 2.53 -0.34
N VAL A 18 10.47 2.73 -1.22
CA VAL A 18 9.19 2.06 -1.15
C VAL A 18 9.03 1.20 -2.39
N GLU A 19 8.74 -0.08 -2.17
CA GLU A 19 8.60 -1.00 -3.28
C GLU A 19 7.24 -1.66 -3.19
N VAL A 20 6.49 -1.69 -4.28
CA VAL A 20 5.20 -2.33 -4.33
C VAL A 20 5.31 -3.50 -5.29
N THR A 21 5.00 -4.70 -4.82
CA THR A 21 5.13 -5.91 -5.62
C THR A 21 3.75 -6.51 -5.84
N ILE A 22 3.49 -6.99 -7.04
CA ILE A 22 2.24 -7.67 -7.31
C ILE A 22 2.43 -9.12 -6.92
N VAL A 23 1.84 -9.50 -5.82
CA VAL A 23 2.05 -10.83 -5.27
C VAL A 23 1.13 -11.84 -5.93
N ASP A 24 -0.10 -11.47 -6.21
CA ASP A 24 -1.02 -12.42 -6.80
C ASP A 24 -2.15 -11.66 -7.47
N VAL A 25 -2.76 -12.25 -8.47
CA VAL A 25 -3.88 -11.65 -9.16
C VAL A 25 -4.92 -12.74 -9.30
N ARG A 26 -6.13 -12.50 -8.78
CA ARG A 26 -7.18 -13.47 -8.87
C ARG A 26 -8.44 -12.79 -9.29
N GLY A 27 -8.87 -12.96 -10.51
CA GLY A 27 -10.07 -12.32 -11.01
C GLY A 27 -9.93 -10.82 -10.90
N ASP A 28 -10.83 -10.19 -10.16
CA ASP A 28 -10.75 -8.76 -10.02
C ASP A 28 -10.09 -8.38 -8.69
N LYS A 29 -9.41 -9.30 -8.04
CA LYS A 29 -8.68 -8.98 -6.82
C LYS A 29 -7.21 -9.05 -7.07
N VAL A 30 -6.46 -8.09 -6.55
CA VAL A 30 -5.03 -8.05 -6.70
C VAL A 30 -4.41 -7.96 -5.34
N ARG A 31 -3.43 -8.79 -5.06
CA ARG A 31 -2.74 -8.73 -3.78
C ARG A 31 -1.41 -8.04 -3.99
N LEU A 32 -1.14 -7.05 -3.17
CA LEU A 32 0.08 -6.27 -3.29
C LEU A 32 0.91 -6.45 -2.03
N GLY A 33 2.20 -6.60 -2.22
CA GLY A 33 3.13 -6.58 -1.11
C GLY A 33 3.84 -5.25 -1.13
N ILE A 34 3.95 -4.59 -0.01
CA ILE A 34 4.54 -3.29 0.05
C ILE A 34 5.66 -3.31 1.05
N THR A 35 6.84 -2.89 0.61
CA THR A 35 7.99 -2.79 1.45
C THR A 35 8.31 -1.31 1.62
N ALA A 36 8.35 -0.83 2.83
CA ALA A 36 8.60 0.57 3.10
C ALA A 36 9.32 0.71 4.43
N PRO A 37 10.05 1.80 4.63
CA PRO A 37 10.71 2.01 5.91
C PRO A 37 9.67 2.36 6.96
N ARG A 38 10.03 2.23 8.24
CA ARG A 38 9.08 2.50 9.28
C ARG A 38 8.56 3.90 9.28
N SER A 39 9.30 4.84 8.72
CA SER A 39 8.86 6.22 8.70
C SER A 39 7.72 6.44 7.71
N VAL A 40 7.41 5.45 6.90
CA VAL A 40 6.35 5.60 5.91
C VAL A 40 5.21 4.68 6.33
N SER A 41 4.04 5.24 6.59
CA SER A 41 2.89 4.43 6.96
C SER A 41 2.23 3.90 5.71
N VAL A 42 1.80 2.66 5.76
CA VAL A 42 1.17 2.05 4.61
C VAL A 42 -0.21 1.56 5.04
N HIS A 43 -1.25 2.13 4.44
CA HIS A 43 -2.61 1.75 4.79
C HIS A 43 -3.45 1.69 3.54
N ARG A 44 -4.44 0.83 3.53
CA ARG A 44 -5.41 0.85 2.45
C ARG A 44 -6.19 2.13 2.60
N LYS A 45 -6.73 2.64 1.51
CA LYS A 45 -7.35 3.95 1.51
C LYS A 45 -8.50 4.03 2.51
N GLU A 46 -9.33 3.03 2.58
CA GLU A 46 -10.45 3.10 3.48
C GLU A 46 -10.00 3.17 4.93
N ILE A 47 -8.89 2.51 5.27
CA ILE A 47 -8.35 2.57 6.61
C ILE A 47 -7.69 3.91 6.84
N TYR A 48 -7.01 4.41 5.83
CA TYR A 48 -6.35 5.70 5.95
C TYR A 48 -7.37 6.81 6.23
N LEU A 49 -8.51 6.76 5.56
CA LEU A 49 -9.52 7.77 5.78
C LEU A 49 -10.08 7.69 7.18
N THR A 50 -10.21 6.49 7.73
CA THR A 50 -10.66 6.32 9.09
C THR A 50 -9.65 6.93 10.06
N ILE A 51 -8.38 6.69 9.83
CA ILE A 51 -7.35 7.22 10.69
C ILE A 51 -7.34 8.74 10.63
N GLN A 52 -7.51 9.30 9.45
CA GLN A 52 -7.55 10.72 9.32
C GLN A 52 -8.70 11.30 10.12
N ARG A 53 -9.83 10.61 10.13
CA ARG A 53 -10.96 11.12 10.84
C ARG A 53 -10.79 10.99 12.33
N GLU A 54 -10.09 9.99 12.80
CA GLU A 54 -9.90 9.82 14.20
C GLU A 54 -8.48 10.01 14.58
N LYS A 55 -7.80 10.91 13.99
CA LYS A 55 -6.40 11.00 14.21
C LYS A 55 -6.03 11.22 15.61
N GLU A 56 -6.90 11.63 16.39
CA GLU A 56 -6.49 11.81 17.70
C GLU A 56 -6.40 10.53 18.38
N THR A 57 -7.04 9.54 18.02
CA THR A 57 -7.03 8.34 18.79
C THR A 57 -5.88 7.53 18.43
N ASP A 58 -5.26 7.80 17.54
CA ASP A 58 -4.17 7.11 17.22
C ASP A 58 -4.06 5.75 17.33
N ASN A 59 -4.31 5.04 17.25
CA ASN A 59 -4.17 3.75 17.42
C ASN A 59 -3.98 3.13 16.24
N ALA A 60 -4.10 3.40 15.58
CA ALA A 60 -4.00 2.83 14.51
C ALA A 60 -3.21 2.00 13.93
N SER A 61 -2.90 2.07 13.19
CA SER A 61 -2.12 1.23 12.64
C SER A 61 -2.28 -0.03 12.53
N LYS A 62 -3.01 -0.52 12.44
CA LYS A 62 -3.20 -1.73 12.41
C LYS A 62 -3.43 -2.13 11.14
N ASP A 63 -3.47 -2.09 10.29
CA ASP A 63 -3.78 -2.53 9.11
C ASP A 63 -2.85 -3.24 8.43
#